data_6e1af9c03ea17bc2ceb7290a889d0bd4
#
_entry.id   6e1af9c03ea17bc2ceb7290a889d0bd4
#
_cell.length_a   1.000
_cell.length_b   1.000
_cell.length_c   1.000
_cell.angle_alpha   90.00
_cell.angle_beta   90.00
_cell.angle_gamma   90.00
#
_symmetry.space_group_name_H-M   'P 1'
#
loop_
_entity.id
_entity.type
_entity.pdbx_description
1 polymer ?
#
loop_
_entity_poly.entity_id
_entity_poly.type
_entity_poly.pdbx_seq_one_letter_code
_entity_poly.pdbx_strand_id
1 'polypeptide(L)'
;MTLDRLRALSARGKIAIAAGAVAGIAVAATFAIPGQVTWSDAHATTTLVPPRLSVDAAKLTNDAVTIGGMAYAAGPTVTAHGVVRSGEEAVIASRMTALITSLPLEAGRSFRRGQLLAGFDCSQMRAQLSAAEAAASAYRKTYDTNVELDHYKAIGTNEVAVSKANLGKASAEAQAIRAGTGQCSIVAPFAGTVVERIAHPHDVAAPGQPLMKIQGTGALEVELIVPSKWLTWLKPGTPFTFQLEETGGSVSGTVSRLGAAVDPVSKTMRVTGGIVASGTVLPGMSGTASFAQAPAI
;
A
#
# COMPACT_ATOMS: atom_id res chain seq x y z
N MET A 1 47.89 -44.32 3.18
CA MET A 1 46.73 -45.18 3.52
C MET A 1 45.52 -44.35 3.20
N THR A 2 45.14 -44.39 2.06
CA THR A 2 44.32 -45.09 1.05
C THR A 2 42.97 -44.41 0.90
N LEU A 3 42.91 -43.56 -0.10
CA LEU A 3 41.72 -43.07 -0.78
C LEU A 3 41.01 -44.26 -1.46
N ASP A 4 40.04 -44.87 -0.83
CA ASP A 4 39.18 -45.87 -1.50
C ASP A 4 37.99 -46.26 -0.61
N ARG A 5 36.99 -45.37 -0.49
CA ARG A 5 35.63 -45.76 -0.07
C ARG A 5 34.58 -44.63 -0.28
N LEU A 6 34.50 -44.13 -1.53
CA LEU A 6 33.34 -43.31 -1.96
C LEU A 6 33.02 -43.57 -3.45
N ARG A 7 32.76 -44.82 -3.74
CA ARG A 7 32.16 -45.22 -5.03
C ARG A 7 31.28 -46.43 -4.80
N ALA A 8 30.06 -46.21 -4.40
CA ALA A 8 28.93 -47.13 -4.62
C ALA A 8 27.67 -46.57 -3.98
N LEU A 9 26.88 -45.87 -4.75
CA LEU A 9 25.41 -45.76 -4.60
C LEU A 9 24.86 -44.88 -5.75
N SER A 10 25.11 -45.40 -6.99
CA SER A 10 24.38 -44.98 -8.18
C SER A 10 23.61 -46.22 -8.66
N ALA A 11 22.38 -46.35 -8.28
CA ALA A 11 21.47 -47.34 -8.85
C ALA A 11 20.06 -46.78 -8.95
N ARG A 12 19.70 -46.26 -10.12
CA ARG A 12 18.52 -46.62 -10.90
C ARG A 12 17.17 -46.53 -10.13
N GLY A 13 16.51 -45.38 -10.23
CA GLY A 13 15.04 -45.25 -10.13
C GLY A 13 14.50 -44.75 -11.47
N LYS A 14 14.22 -45.65 -12.41
CA LYS A 14 13.43 -45.35 -13.61
C LYS A 14 11.97 -45.18 -13.19
N ILE A 15 11.47 -43.96 -13.21
CA ILE A 15 10.04 -43.69 -13.10
C ILE A 15 9.43 -43.83 -14.47
N ALA A 16 8.64 -44.88 -14.66
CA ALA A 16 7.83 -45.13 -15.85
C ALA A 16 6.63 -44.15 -15.83
N ILE A 17 6.57 -43.32 -16.87
CA ILE A 17 5.38 -42.49 -17.13
C ILE A 17 4.37 -43.39 -17.81
N ALA A 18 3.34 -43.85 -17.13
CA ALA A 18 2.19 -44.52 -17.69
C ALA A 18 1.26 -43.47 -18.32
N ALA A 19 1.19 -43.49 -19.67
CA ALA A 19 0.19 -42.77 -20.41
C ALA A 19 -1.18 -43.44 -20.23
N GLY A 20 -2.03 -42.84 -19.40
CA GLY A 20 -3.43 -43.21 -19.24
C GLY A 20 -4.28 -42.53 -20.31
N ALA A 21 -4.78 -43.32 -21.28
CA ALA A 21 -5.78 -42.89 -22.24
C ALA A 21 -7.11 -42.70 -21.49
N VAL A 22 -7.62 -41.47 -21.45
CA VAL A 22 -8.97 -41.16 -20.98
C VAL A 22 -9.92 -41.30 -22.16
N ALA A 23 -10.69 -42.37 -22.12
CA ALA A 23 -11.81 -42.57 -23.03
C ALA A 23 -12.93 -41.56 -22.69
N GLY A 24 -13.22 -40.69 -23.67
CA GLY A 24 -14.36 -39.76 -23.57
C GLY A 24 -15.70 -40.51 -23.65
N ILE A 25 -16.48 -40.39 -22.59
CA ILE A 25 -17.90 -40.74 -22.63
C ILE A 25 -18.67 -39.48 -22.96
N ALA A 26 -19.12 -39.36 -24.20
CA ALA A 26 -20.09 -38.35 -24.65
C ALA A 26 -21.46 -38.75 -24.15
N VAL A 27 -21.99 -38.08 -23.14
CA VAL A 27 -23.41 -38.16 -22.78
C VAL A 27 -24.13 -37.07 -23.55
N ALA A 28 -24.81 -37.46 -24.61
CA ALA A 28 -25.77 -36.63 -25.34
C ALA A 28 -27.05 -36.51 -24.53
N ALA A 29 -27.27 -35.42 -23.84
CA ALA A 29 -28.55 -35.06 -23.26
C ALA A 29 -29.36 -34.33 -24.32
N THR A 30 -30.30 -35.06 -24.97
CA THR A 30 -31.33 -34.49 -25.82
C THR A 30 -32.38 -33.80 -24.97
N PHE A 31 -32.29 -32.46 -24.90
CA PHE A 31 -33.40 -31.65 -24.38
C PHE A 31 -34.33 -31.32 -25.53
N ALA A 32 -35.53 -31.94 -25.55
CA ALA A 32 -36.61 -31.58 -26.42
C ALA A 32 -37.28 -30.30 -25.94
N ILE A 33 -37.18 -29.23 -26.70
CA ILE A 33 -37.93 -27.99 -26.48
C ILE A 33 -39.16 -28.04 -27.45
N PRO A 34 -40.39 -28.09 -26.95
CA PRO A 34 -41.57 -27.87 -27.77
C PRO A 34 -41.89 -26.38 -27.77
N GLY A 35 -41.99 -25.78 -28.93
CA GLY A 35 -42.49 -24.41 -29.07
C GLY A 35 -41.81 -23.66 -30.22
N GLN A 36 -42.15 -24.07 -31.45
CA GLN A 36 -41.86 -23.24 -32.64
C GLN A 36 -42.84 -22.08 -32.66
N VAL A 37 -42.36 -20.87 -32.37
CA VAL A 37 -43.09 -19.63 -32.65
C VAL A 37 -42.76 -19.23 -34.08
N THR A 38 -43.71 -19.40 -34.99
CA THR A 38 -43.60 -18.90 -36.36
C THR A 38 -43.77 -17.38 -36.38
N TRP A 39 -42.73 -16.68 -36.78
CA TRP A 39 -42.81 -15.25 -37.04
C TRP A 39 -43.40 -15.04 -38.43
N SER A 40 -44.65 -14.52 -38.50
CA SER A 40 -45.22 -14.00 -39.73
C SER A 40 -44.56 -12.64 -40.05
N ASP A 41 -43.99 -12.57 -41.24
CA ASP A 41 -43.48 -11.31 -41.84
C ASP A 41 -44.68 -10.40 -42.16
N ALA A 42 -44.90 -9.38 -41.32
CA ALA A 42 -45.75 -8.25 -41.65
C ALA A 42 -44.84 -7.03 -41.85
N HIS A 43 -44.46 -6.78 -43.08
CA HIS A 43 -43.85 -5.54 -43.51
C HIS A 43 -44.86 -4.40 -43.40
N ALA A 44 -44.88 -3.72 -42.27
CA ALA A 44 -45.51 -2.39 -42.15
C ALA A 44 -44.41 -1.33 -42.12
N THR A 45 -44.16 -0.74 -43.27
CA THR A 45 -43.29 0.45 -43.42
C THR A 45 -44.05 1.64 -42.82
N THR A 46 -43.90 1.85 -41.51
CA THR A 46 -44.34 3.06 -40.85
C THR A 46 -43.18 4.03 -40.84
N THR A 47 -43.17 4.98 -41.75
CA THR A 47 -42.27 6.10 -41.78
C THR A 47 -42.60 7.00 -40.60
N LEU A 48 -41.93 6.80 -39.47
CA LEU A 48 -41.96 7.73 -38.35
C LEU A 48 -41.13 8.97 -38.70
N VAL A 49 -41.78 10.00 -39.15
CA VAL A 49 -41.25 11.36 -39.23
C VAL A 49 -41.08 11.81 -37.78
N PRO A 50 -39.82 12.11 -37.32
CA PRO A 50 -39.67 12.68 -35.99
C PRO A 50 -40.30 14.06 -35.95
N PRO A 51 -41.03 14.43 -34.88
CA PRO A 51 -41.51 15.78 -34.72
C PRO A 51 -40.30 16.73 -34.69
N ARG A 52 -40.27 17.65 -35.63
CA ARG A 52 -39.34 18.79 -35.60
C ARG A 52 -39.76 19.65 -34.41
N LEU A 53 -39.10 19.48 -33.29
CA LEU A 53 -39.06 20.51 -32.25
C LEU A 53 -38.36 21.71 -32.81
N SER A 54 -39.14 22.65 -33.29
CA SER A 54 -38.64 24.03 -33.55
C SER A 54 -38.36 24.65 -32.19
N VAL A 55 -37.13 24.52 -31.73
CA VAL A 55 -36.63 25.31 -30.62
C VAL A 55 -36.43 26.70 -31.17
N ASP A 56 -37.33 27.59 -30.84
CA ASP A 56 -37.15 29.05 -31.10
C ASP A 56 -35.87 29.49 -30.39
N ALA A 57 -34.80 29.67 -31.17
CA ALA A 57 -33.50 30.14 -30.71
C ALA A 57 -33.54 31.61 -30.19
N ALA A 58 -34.71 32.22 -30.16
CA ALA A 58 -34.86 33.63 -29.78
C ALA A 58 -35.26 33.84 -28.31
N LYS A 59 -35.35 32.78 -27.45
CA LYS A 59 -35.80 32.94 -26.06
C LYS A 59 -34.86 32.42 -25.00
N LEU A 60 -33.57 32.27 -25.33
CA LEU A 60 -32.50 32.17 -24.35
C LEU A 60 -31.91 33.57 -24.09
N THR A 61 -32.76 34.49 -23.64
CA THR A 61 -32.28 35.72 -23.03
C THR A 61 -31.72 35.39 -21.67
N ASN A 62 -30.41 35.61 -21.57
CA ASN A 62 -29.62 35.79 -20.38
C ASN A 62 -30.39 36.37 -19.19
N ASP A 63 -30.90 35.51 -18.30
CA ASP A 63 -31.16 35.93 -16.93
C ASP A 63 -29.83 35.94 -16.19
N ALA A 64 -29.01 36.96 -16.49
CA ALA A 64 -27.92 37.35 -15.64
C ALA A 64 -28.54 37.89 -14.33
N VAL A 65 -28.55 37.06 -13.29
CA VAL A 65 -28.82 37.53 -11.93
C VAL A 65 -27.67 38.46 -11.55
N THR A 66 -27.88 39.74 -11.71
CA THR A 66 -26.96 40.78 -11.26
C THR A 66 -27.11 40.94 -9.75
N ILE A 67 -26.31 40.21 -8.98
CA ILE A 67 -26.01 40.56 -7.60
C ILE A 67 -24.63 41.23 -7.62
N GLY A 68 -24.59 42.51 -7.28
CA GLY A 68 -23.51 43.44 -7.34
C GLY A 68 -22.10 42.92 -7.22
N GLY A 69 -21.27 43.17 -8.21
CA GLY A 69 -19.83 43.04 -8.18
C GLY A 69 -19.29 41.91 -9.06
N MET A 70 -18.75 42.27 -10.21
CA MET A 70 -17.88 41.50 -11.11
C MET A 70 -18.37 40.09 -11.49
N ALA A 71 -19.11 40.03 -12.60
CA ALA A 71 -19.31 38.78 -13.31
C ALA A 71 -17.94 38.30 -13.84
N TYR A 72 -17.30 37.40 -13.09
CA TYR A 72 -16.25 36.55 -13.64
C TYR A 72 -16.95 35.69 -14.68
N ALA A 73 -16.72 35.99 -15.97
CA ALA A 73 -17.07 35.07 -17.03
C ALA A 73 -16.34 33.77 -16.73
N ALA A 74 -17.09 32.74 -16.31
CA ALA A 74 -16.53 31.41 -16.10
C ALA A 74 -15.95 30.97 -17.44
N GLY A 75 -14.64 31.04 -17.59
CA GLY A 75 -13.93 30.49 -18.73
C GLY A 75 -14.30 29.01 -18.93
N PRO A 76 -14.03 28.42 -20.10
CA PRO A 76 -14.36 27.05 -20.37
C PRO A 76 -13.80 26.16 -19.25
N THR A 77 -14.69 25.46 -18.54
CA THR A 77 -14.30 24.50 -17.53
C THR A 77 -13.82 23.22 -18.20
N VAL A 78 -12.66 22.73 -17.81
CA VAL A 78 -12.13 21.44 -18.27
C VAL A 78 -12.18 20.44 -17.10
N THR A 79 -12.46 19.20 -17.43
CA THR A 79 -12.66 18.16 -16.41
C THR A 79 -11.66 17.04 -16.54
N ALA A 80 -11.31 16.41 -15.42
CA ALA A 80 -10.46 15.24 -15.33
C ALA A 80 -11.01 14.26 -14.29
N HIS A 81 -10.96 12.97 -14.59
CA HIS A 81 -11.34 11.94 -13.64
C HIS A 81 -10.19 11.63 -12.69
N GLY A 82 -10.54 11.24 -11.47
CA GLY A 82 -9.56 10.90 -10.45
C GLY A 82 -10.11 10.05 -9.33
N VAL A 83 -9.20 9.65 -8.46
CA VAL A 83 -9.50 8.82 -7.30
C VAL A 83 -8.86 9.45 -6.06
N VAL A 84 -9.61 9.48 -4.97
CA VAL A 84 -9.11 9.92 -3.66
C VAL A 84 -8.18 8.88 -3.09
N ARG A 85 -7.00 9.29 -2.64
CA ARG A 85 -6.02 8.45 -1.96
C ARG A 85 -5.66 9.01 -0.60
N SER A 86 -5.23 8.13 0.30
CA SER A 86 -4.56 8.59 1.51
C SER A 86 -3.13 9.03 1.16
N GLY A 87 -2.66 10.11 1.74
CA GLY A 87 -1.26 10.56 1.59
C GLY A 87 -0.27 9.60 2.26
N GLU A 88 -0.73 8.75 3.18
CA GLU A 88 0.07 7.75 3.88
C GLU A 88 -0.61 6.39 3.77
N GLU A 89 0.03 5.45 3.08
CA GLU A 89 -0.42 4.07 2.95
C GLU A 89 0.76 3.13 3.14
N ALA A 90 0.59 2.06 3.90
CA ALA A 90 1.64 1.08 4.12
C ALA A 90 1.09 -0.34 4.27
N VAL A 91 1.85 -1.29 3.73
CA VAL A 91 1.66 -2.71 4.02
C VAL A 91 2.63 -3.09 5.14
N ILE A 92 2.08 -3.48 6.28
CA ILE A 92 2.85 -3.93 7.42
C ILE A 92 3.18 -5.41 7.21
N ALA A 93 4.47 -5.72 7.17
CA ALA A 93 4.98 -7.07 6.96
C ALA A 93 5.89 -7.51 8.11
N SER A 94 5.95 -8.82 8.36
CA SER A 94 6.88 -9.39 9.34
C SER A 94 8.32 -9.22 8.88
N ARG A 95 9.23 -8.99 9.84
CA ARG A 95 10.68 -8.93 9.61
C ARG A 95 11.42 -10.19 10.02
N MET A 96 10.72 -11.10 10.69
CA MET A 96 11.31 -12.32 11.26
C MET A 96 10.34 -13.49 11.14
N THR A 97 10.88 -14.71 11.28
CA THR A 97 10.05 -15.90 11.46
C THR A 97 9.67 -16.02 12.92
N ALA A 98 8.39 -15.85 13.26
CA ALA A 98 7.90 -16.01 14.62
C ALA A 98 6.39 -16.25 14.66
N LEU A 99 5.93 -16.84 15.75
CA LEU A 99 4.51 -17.00 16.06
C LEU A 99 3.92 -15.61 16.40
N ILE A 100 2.81 -15.25 15.76
CA ILE A 100 2.06 -14.03 16.07
C ILE A 100 1.29 -14.27 17.37
N THR A 101 1.66 -13.55 18.43
CA THR A 101 0.97 -13.63 19.71
C THR A 101 -0.24 -12.72 19.81
N SER A 102 -0.18 -11.58 19.13
CA SER A 102 -1.28 -10.62 19.14
C SER A 102 -1.35 -9.77 17.87
N LEU A 103 -2.59 -9.56 17.39
CA LEU A 103 -2.96 -8.60 16.35
C LEU A 103 -4.21 -7.87 16.88
N PRO A 104 -4.02 -6.83 17.70
CA PRO A 104 -5.13 -6.24 18.46
C PRO A 104 -6.12 -5.45 17.62
N LEU A 105 -5.78 -5.13 16.38
CA LEU A 105 -6.59 -4.30 15.50
C LEU A 105 -7.21 -5.11 14.37
N GLU A 106 -8.50 -4.94 14.19
CA GLU A 106 -9.28 -5.50 13.08
C GLU A 106 -9.44 -4.49 11.95
N ALA A 107 -9.87 -4.96 10.78
CA ALA A 107 -10.22 -4.08 9.67
C ALA A 107 -11.26 -3.04 10.09
N GLY A 108 -11.10 -1.79 9.63
CA GLY A 108 -11.94 -0.65 10.00
C GLY A 108 -11.62 0.01 11.35
N ARG A 109 -10.71 -0.54 12.17
CA ARG A 109 -10.33 0.06 13.46
C ARG A 109 -9.26 1.12 13.26
N SER A 110 -9.47 2.26 13.93
CA SER A 110 -8.50 3.36 13.95
C SER A 110 -7.41 3.10 14.98
N PHE A 111 -6.22 3.63 14.71
CA PHE A 111 -5.05 3.54 15.59
C PHE A 111 -4.28 4.87 15.63
N ARG A 112 -3.46 5.02 16.66
CA ARG A 112 -2.57 6.18 16.85
C ARG A 112 -1.13 5.79 16.47
N ARG A 113 -0.34 6.79 16.10
CA ARG A 113 1.10 6.61 15.90
C ARG A 113 1.75 5.99 17.15
N GLY A 114 2.60 4.98 16.97
CA GLY A 114 3.27 4.25 18.05
C GLY A 114 2.42 3.17 18.70
N GLN A 115 1.15 3.01 18.32
CA GLN A 115 0.29 1.94 18.84
C GLN A 115 0.74 0.58 18.30
N LEU A 116 0.64 -0.46 19.14
CA LEU A 116 0.98 -1.83 18.77
C LEU A 116 0.04 -2.34 17.67
N LEU A 117 0.62 -2.77 16.55
CA LEU A 117 -0.08 -3.39 15.43
C LEU A 117 0.06 -4.92 15.45
N ALA A 118 1.27 -5.43 15.74
CA ALA A 118 1.53 -6.85 15.82
C ALA A 118 2.55 -7.15 16.93
N GLY A 119 2.31 -8.21 17.67
CA GLY A 119 3.24 -8.75 18.66
C GLY A 119 3.61 -10.19 18.31
N PHE A 120 4.89 -10.56 18.53
CA PHE A 120 5.43 -11.86 18.22
C PHE A 120 5.96 -12.56 19.47
N ASP A 121 6.00 -13.88 19.44
CA ASP A 121 6.71 -14.66 20.46
C ASP A 121 8.22 -14.52 20.26
N CYS A 122 8.85 -13.87 21.22
CA CYS A 122 10.30 -13.67 21.27
C CYS A 122 10.92 -14.26 22.53
N SER A 123 10.30 -15.24 23.13
CA SER A 123 10.79 -15.89 24.36
C SER A 123 12.22 -16.37 24.21
N GLN A 124 12.53 -17.08 23.12
CA GLN A 124 13.88 -17.55 22.81
C GLN A 124 14.88 -16.41 22.63
N MET A 125 14.53 -15.36 21.87
CA MET A 125 15.43 -14.23 21.62
C MET A 125 15.70 -13.44 22.90
N ARG A 126 14.69 -13.27 23.76
CA ARG A 126 14.86 -12.64 25.08
C ARG A 126 15.78 -13.43 25.98
N ALA A 127 15.68 -14.77 25.99
CA ALA A 127 16.58 -15.63 26.74
C ALA A 127 18.04 -15.53 26.23
N GLN A 128 18.23 -15.50 24.89
CA GLN A 128 19.55 -15.27 24.29
C GLN A 128 20.12 -13.91 24.67
N LEU A 129 19.31 -12.84 24.64
CA LEU A 129 19.74 -11.51 25.08
C LEU A 129 20.20 -11.52 26.54
N SER A 130 19.41 -12.11 27.42
CA SER A 130 19.76 -12.22 28.85
C SER A 130 21.07 -12.96 29.08
N ALA A 131 21.34 -14.04 28.35
CA ALA A 131 22.59 -14.77 28.41
C ALA A 131 23.78 -13.93 27.94
N ALA A 132 23.62 -13.19 26.79
CA ALA A 132 24.67 -12.33 26.26
C ALA A 132 24.95 -11.13 27.19
N GLU A 133 23.94 -10.57 27.82
CA GLU A 133 24.08 -9.48 28.80
C GLU A 133 24.81 -9.97 30.07
N ALA A 134 24.51 -11.17 30.52
CA ALA A 134 25.23 -11.79 31.65
C ALA A 134 26.71 -12.03 31.32
N ALA A 135 27.02 -12.49 30.09
CA ALA A 135 28.41 -12.65 29.64
C ALA A 135 29.15 -11.29 29.57
N ALA A 136 28.52 -10.26 29.00
CA ALA A 136 29.08 -8.91 28.95
C ALA A 136 29.33 -8.35 30.36
N SER A 137 28.44 -8.61 31.31
CA SER A 137 28.59 -8.23 32.72
C SER A 137 29.77 -8.94 33.38
N ALA A 138 29.98 -10.23 33.11
CA ALA A 138 31.12 -10.99 33.62
C ALA A 138 32.45 -10.42 33.08
N TYR A 139 32.53 -10.18 31.76
CA TYR A 139 33.74 -9.55 31.17
C TYR A 139 33.99 -8.12 31.69
N ARG A 140 32.94 -7.38 32.00
CA ARG A 140 33.07 -6.06 32.63
C ARG A 140 33.77 -6.17 34.00
N LYS A 141 33.30 -7.09 34.87
CA LYS A 141 33.91 -7.35 36.16
C LYS A 141 35.39 -7.72 36.01
N THR A 142 35.71 -8.63 35.06
CA THR A 142 37.09 -9.02 34.78
C THR A 142 37.93 -7.81 34.34
N TYR A 143 37.41 -6.98 33.46
CA TYR A 143 38.10 -5.77 33.01
C TYR A 143 38.33 -4.78 34.17
N ASP A 144 37.28 -4.52 34.96
CA ASP A 144 37.37 -3.59 36.10
C ASP A 144 38.40 -4.09 37.14
N THR A 145 38.43 -5.40 37.44
CA THR A 145 39.44 -6.01 38.30
C THR A 145 40.86 -5.89 37.73
N ASN A 146 41.01 -6.12 36.41
CA ASN A 146 42.32 -6.01 35.75
C ASN A 146 42.83 -4.55 35.76
N VAL A 147 41.95 -3.56 35.59
CA VAL A 147 42.32 -2.15 35.72
C VAL A 147 42.77 -1.82 37.12
N GLU A 148 42.12 -2.36 38.16
CA GLU A 148 42.51 -2.18 39.55
C GLU A 148 43.89 -2.83 39.85
N LEU A 149 44.13 -4.04 39.35
CA LEU A 149 45.41 -4.76 39.52
C LEU A 149 46.57 -4.06 38.78
N ASP A 150 46.33 -3.47 37.59
CA ASP A 150 47.30 -2.70 36.87
C ASP A 150 47.74 -1.41 37.67
N HIS A 151 46.76 -0.78 38.34
CA HIS A 151 47.08 0.35 39.23
C HIS A 151 48.06 -0.01 40.31
N TYR A 152 48.00 -1.24 40.80
CA TYR A 152 48.98 -1.80 41.77
C TYR A 152 50.19 -2.44 41.10
N LYS A 153 50.32 -2.36 39.76
CA LYS A 153 51.39 -3.00 38.97
C LYS A 153 51.48 -4.52 39.17
N ALA A 154 50.34 -5.13 39.49
CA ALA A 154 50.24 -6.57 39.73
C ALA A 154 50.06 -7.39 38.42
N ILE A 155 49.65 -6.72 37.33
CA ILE A 155 49.51 -7.30 35.99
C ILE A 155 50.09 -6.42 34.94
N GLY A 156 50.29 -6.97 33.73
CA GLY A 156 50.79 -6.18 32.57
C GLY A 156 49.67 -5.43 31.85
N THR A 157 50.04 -4.29 31.28
CA THR A 157 49.10 -3.44 30.49
C THR A 157 48.43 -4.20 29.32
N ASN A 158 49.12 -5.21 28.76
CA ASN A 158 48.57 -6.06 27.69
C ASN A 158 47.35 -6.85 28.18
N GLU A 159 47.36 -7.31 29.44
CA GLU A 159 46.24 -8.08 30.01
C GLU A 159 45.01 -7.21 30.21
N VAL A 160 45.19 -5.96 30.58
CA VAL A 160 44.09 -4.98 30.62
C VAL A 160 43.54 -4.74 29.21
N ALA A 161 44.42 -4.61 28.20
CA ALA A 161 44.00 -4.42 26.82
C ALA A 161 43.20 -5.62 26.28
N VAL A 162 43.60 -6.85 26.59
CA VAL A 162 42.89 -8.08 26.23
C VAL A 162 41.53 -8.14 26.92
N SER A 163 41.45 -7.86 28.21
CA SER A 163 40.18 -7.86 28.95
C SER A 163 39.22 -6.79 28.43
N LYS A 164 39.72 -5.63 28.04
CA LYS A 164 38.95 -4.57 27.39
C LYS A 164 38.38 -5.03 26.04
N ALA A 165 39.20 -5.70 25.23
CA ALA A 165 38.77 -6.23 23.94
C ALA A 165 37.71 -7.30 24.09
N ASN A 166 37.83 -8.19 25.08
CA ASN A 166 36.82 -9.21 25.39
C ASN A 166 35.49 -8.59 25.84
N LEU A 167 35.54 -7.57 26.70
CA LEU A 167 34.36 -6.79 27.08
C LEU A 167 33.72 -6.11 25.86
N GLY A 168 34.53 -5.51 25.00
CA GLY A 168 34.07 -4.89 23.77
C GLY A 168 33.31 -5.89 22.88
N LYS A 169 33.89 -7.08 22.65
CA LYS A 169 33.27 -8.15 21.90
C LYS A 169 31.92 -8.59 22.50
N ALA A 170 31.88 -8.93 23.80
CA ALA A 170 30.67 -9.39 24.46
C ALA A 170 29.57 -8.31 24.48
N SER A 171 29.94 -7.04 24.66
CA SER A 171 29.02 -5.92 24.62
C SER A 171 28.42 -5.71 23.23
N ALA A 172 29.21 -5.86 22.17
CA ALA A 172 28.74 -5.76 20.80
C ALA A 172 27.78 -6.91 20.45
N GLU A 173 28.08 -8.11 20.91
CA GLU A 173 27.22 -9.29 20.74
C GLU A 173 25.85 -9.13 21.43
N ALA A 174 25.83 -8.66 22.68
CA ALA A 174 24.61 -8.34 23.40
C ALA A 174 23.80 -7.23 22.69
N GLN A 175 24.46 -6.21 22.16
CA GLN A 175 23.80 -5.15 21.39
C GLN A 175 23.20 -5.65 20.08
N ALA A 176 23.86 -6.55 19.36
CA ALA A 176 23.33 -7.15 18.14
C ALA A 176 22.05 -7.93 18.42
N ILE A 177 22.03 -8.76 19.48
CA ILE A 177 20.84 -9.50 19.88
C ILE A 177 19.72 -8.54 20.34
N ARG A 178 20.06 -7.51 21.10
CA ARG A 178 19.09 -6.48 21.55
C ARG A 178 18.42 -5.76 20.37
N ALA A 179 19.19 -5.43 19.32
CA ALA A 179 18.62 -4.85 18.10
C ALA A 179 17.59 -5.81 17.44
N GLY A 180 17.85 -7.11 17.46
CA GLY A 180 16.90 -8.12 16.99
C GLY A 180 15.62 -8.16 17.82
N THR A 181 15.69 -7.98 19.15
CA THR A 181 14.47 -7.98 20.00
C THR A 181 13.54 -6.80 19.72
N GLY A 182 14.03 -5.72 19.13
CA GLY A 182 13.19 -4.62 18.65
C GLY A 182 12.20 -5.03 17.55
N GLN A 183 12.42 -6.16 16.90
CA GLN A 183 11.51 -6.70 15.87
C GLN A 183 10.35 -7.51 16.46
N CYS A 184 10.34 -7.78 17.76
CA CYS A 184 9.31 -8.54 18.45
C CYS A 184 7.94 -7.86 18.51
N SER A 185 7.89 -6.59 18.17
CA SER A 185 6.66 -5.81 18.06
C SER A 185 6.73 -4.86 16.89
N ILE A 186 5.63 -4.72 16.18
CA ILE A 186 5.47 -3.75 15.12
C ILE A 186 4.49 -2.70 15.62
N VAL A 187 4.95 -1.44 15.61
CA VAL A 187 4.13 -0.31 16.00
C VAL A 187 3.78 0.55 14.79
N ALA A 188 2.68 1.28 14.89
CA ALA A 188 2.18 2.14 13.83
C ALA A 188 3.14 3.31 13.53
N PRO A 189 3.58 3.52 12.28
CA PRO A 189 4.46 4.63 11.91
C PRO A 189 3.74 5.97 11.89
N PHE A 190 2.44 5.99 11.65
CA PHE A 190 1.56 7.15 11.62
C PHE A 190 0.22 6.82 12.30
N ALA A 191 -0.67 7.79 12.43
CA ALA A 191 -2.05 7.58 12.90
C ALA A 191 -2.96 7.26 11.71
N GLY A 192 -3.87 6.28 11.86
CA GLY A 192 -4.65 5.84 10.71
C GLY A 192 -5.73 4.82 11.04
N THR A 193 -6.15 4.10 10.01
CA THR A 193 -7.14 3.02 10.08
C THR A 193 -6.61 1.77 9.37
N VAL A 194 -6.93 0.61 9.91
CA VAL A 194 -6.62 -0.68 9.28
C VAL A 194 -7.58 -0.91 8.11
N VAL A 195 -7.05 -1.01 6.91
CA VAL A 195 -7.83 -1.29 5.69
C VAL A 195 -8.19 -2.76 5.64
N GLU A 196 -7.18 -3.61 5.84
CA GLU A 196 -7.32 -5.05 5.72
C GLU A 196 -6.38 -5.75 6.70
N ARG A 197 -6.87 -6.78 7.39
CA ARG A 197 -6.05 -7.69 8.18
C ARG A 197 -5.86 -8.98 7.39
N ILE A 198 -4.62 -9.31 7.03
CA ILE A 198 -4.27 -10.45 6.19
C ILE A 198 -3.91 -11.66 7.05
N ALA A 199 -3.12 -11.42 8.11
CA ALA A 199 -2.70 -12.47 9.03
C ALA A 199 -3.65 -12.59 10.23
N HIS A 200 -3.57 -13.75 10.93
CA HIS A 200 -4.36 -14.03 12.13
C HIS A 200 -3.47 -14.25 13.36
N PRO A 201 -3.97 -14.01 14.58
CA PRO A 201 -3.30 -14.45 15.78
C PRO A 201 -3.05 -15.95 15.72
N HIS A 202 -1.90 -16.38 16.22
CA HIS A 202 -1.39 -17.76 16.22
C HIS A 202 -0.90 -18.28 14.85
N ASP A 203 -0.89 -17.46 13.79
CA ASP A 203 -0.17 -17.80 12.58
C ASP A 203 1.35 -17.69 12.81
N VAL A 204 2.12 -18.47 12.05
CA VAL A 204 3.58 -18.31 11.98
C VAL A 204 3.89 -17.39 10.80
N ALA A 205 4.39 -16.19 11.11
CA ALA A 205 4.81 -15.25 10.09
C ALA A 205 6.22 -15.56 9.58
N ALA A 206 6.46 -15.35 8.30
CA ALA A 206 7.78 -15.38 7.66
C ALA A 206 8.26 -13.96 7.33
N PRO A 207 9.58 -13.73 7.15
CA PRO A 207 10.11 -12.44 6.72
C PRO A 207 9.50 -12.00 5.38
N GLY A 208 9.02 -10.75 5.31
CA GLY A 208 8.35 -10.20 4.14
C GLY A 208 6.87 -10.56 4.00
N GLN A 209 6.34 -11.45 4.83
CA GLN A 209 4.92 -11.81 4.79
C GLN A 209 4.06 -10.64 5.23
N PRO A 210 3.07 -10.19 4.42
CA PRO A 210 2.17 -9.11 4.79
C PRO A 210 1.23 -9.55 5.92
N LEU A 211 1.05 -8.68 6.90
CA LEU A 211 0.20 -8.91 8.06
C LEU A 211 -1.09 -8.10 7.98
N MET A 212 -0.99 -6.85 7.60
CA MET A 212 -2.13 -5.94 7.43
C MET A 212 -1.78 -4.78 6.51
N LYS A 213 -2.81 -4.18 5.90
CA LYS A 213 -2.73 -2.92 5.17
C LYS A 213 -3.29 -1.80 6.04
N ILE A 214 -2.56 -0.71 6.12
CA ILE A 214 -2.94 0.46 6.90
C ILE A 214 -2.92 1.72 6.03
N GLN A 215 -3.82 2.64 6.33
CA GLN A 215 -3.87 3.96 5.69
C GLN A 215 -3.95 5.04 6.74
N GLY A 216 -3.30 6.17 6.48
CA GLY A 216 -3.34 7.35 7.35
C GLY A 216 -4.69 8.07 7.26
N THR A 217 -5.09 8.69 8.37
CA THR A 217 -6.24 9.62 8.45
C THR A 217 -5.83 11.08 8.25
N GLY A 218 -4.60 11.31 7.79
CA GLY A 218 -4.05 12.64 7.53
C GLY A 218 -4.60 13.28 6.26
N ALA A 219 -3.76 14.05 5.58
CA ALA A 219 -4.13 14.72 4.34
C ALA A 219 -4.57 13.72 3.27
N LEU A 220 -5.73 13.98 2.66
CA LEU A 220 -6.19 13.24 1.48
C LEU A 220 -5.64 13.91 0.23
N GLU A 221 -5.29 13.10 -0.74
CA GLU A 221 -4.85 13.52 -2.07
C GLU A 221 -5.81 12.96 -3.12
N VAL A 222 -5.98 13.67 -4.22
CA VAL A 222 -6.68 13.17 -5.40
C VAL A 222 -5.64 12.89 -6.48
N GLU A 223 -5.61 11.67 -6.98
CA GLU A 223 -4.81 11.30 -8.15
C GLU A 223 -5.68 11.49 -9.39
N LEU A 224 -5.35 12.47 -10.21
CA LEU A 224 -6.05 12.85 -11.43
C LEU A 224 -5.30 12.35 -12.66
N ILE A 225 -6.04 11.91 -13.67
CA ILE A 225 -5.48 11.61 -14.99
C ILE A 225 -5.88 12.71 -15.94
N VAL A 226 -4.89 13.47 -16.41
CA VAL A 226 -5.11 14.64 -17.28
C VAL A 226 -4.39 14.49 -18.63
N PRO A 227 -4.93 15.06 -19.72
CA PRO A 227 -4.23 15.11 -20.99
C PRO A 227 -2.91 15.88 -20.88
N SER A 228 -1.85 15.39 -21.51
CA SER A 228 -0.51 16.01 -21.44
C SER A 228 -0.48 17.45 -21.99
N LYS A 229 -1.38 17.77 -22.90
CA LYS A 229 -1.54 19.16 -23.43
C LYS A 229 -1.85 20.20 -22.33
N TRP A 230 -2.35 19.76 -21.16
CA TRP A 230 -2.62 20.68 -20.04
C TRP A 230 -1.36 21.21 -19.38
N LEU A 231 -0.18 20.63 -19.65
CA LEU A 231 1.12 21.13 -19.17
C LEU A 231 1.39 22.59 -19.58
N THR A 232 0.72 23.09 -20.61
CA THR A 232 0.86 24.49 -21.05
C THR A 232 0.37 25.50 -20.01
N TRP A 233 -0.65 25.12 -19.22
CA TRP A 233 -1.29 26.01 -18.24
C TRP A 233 -1.38 25.43 -16.83
N LEU A 234 -1.48 24.10 -16.70
CA LEU A 234 -1.61 23.44 -15.39
C LEU A 234 -0.30 23.48 -14.63
N LYS A 235 -0.32 24.08 -13.44
CA LYS A 235 0.86 24.24 -12.58
C LYS A 235 0.53 23.82 -11.14
N PRO A 236 1.54 23.47 -10.32
CA PRO A 236 1.35 23.38 -8.87
C PRO A 236 0.72 24.65 -8.32
N GLY A 237 -0.26 24.52 -7.44
CA GLY A 237 -1.05 25.62 -6.91
C GLY A 237 -2.34 25.92 -7.68
N THR A 238 -2.57 25.30 -8.86
CA THR A 238 -3.83 25.50 -9.60
C THR A 238 -4.99 24.94 -8.78
N PRO A 239 -6.04 25.75 -8.50
CA PRO A 239 -7.22 25.29 -7.77
C PRO A 239 -8.12 24.44 -8.65
N PHE A 240 -8.82 23.49 -8.03
CA PHE A 240 -9.86 22.69 -8.67
C PHE A 240 -10.99 22.38 -7.68
N THR A 241 -12.15 22.03 -8.21
CA THR A 241 -13.26 21.47 -7.45
C THR A 241 -13.41 20.02 -7.85
N PHE A 242 -13.37 19.12 -6.87
CA PHE A 242 -13.54 17.67 -7.08
C PHE A 242 -14.93 17.26 -6.64
N GLN A 243 -15.72 16.74 -7.58
CA GLN A 243 -17.06 16.22 -7.33
C GLN A 243 -16.98 14.71 -7.17
N LEU A 244 -17.38 14.24 -5.99
CA LEU A 244 -17.41 12.81 -5.63
C LEU A 244 -18.61 12.13 -6.28
N GLU A 245 -18.39 10.98 -6.92
CA GLU A 245 -19.46 10.22 -7.56
C GLU A 245 -20.31 9.47 -6.55
N GLU A 246 -19.69 8.93 -5.47
CA GLU A 246 -20.37 8.10 -4.47
C GLU A 246 -21.31 8.90 -3.56
N THR A 247 -20.97 10.13 -3.24
CA THR A 247 -21.74 10.96 -2.29
C THR A 247 -22.41 12.15 -2.96
N GLY A 248 -22.07 12.48 -4.19
CA GLY A 248 -22.51 13.69 -4.89
C GLY A 248 -21.96 15.00 -4.27
N GLY A 249 -21.12 14.88 -3.23
CA GLY A 249 -20.50 16.03 -2.58
C GLY A 249 -19.39 16.63 -3.42
N SER A 250 -19.04 17.91 -3.15
CA SER A 250 -17.92 18.58 -3.79
C SER A 250 -16.90 19.02 -2.74
N VAL A 251 -15.62 18.87 -3.06
CA VAL A 251 -14.50 19.32 -2.22
C VAL A 251 -13.56 20.18 -3.05
N SER A 252 -13.04 21.25 -2.43
CA SER A 252 -12.04 22.10 -3.05
C SER A 252 -10.65 21.53 -2.86
N GLY A 253 -9.81 21.63 -3.86
CA GLY A 253 -8.43 21.19 -3.82
C GLY A 253 -7.50 22.10 -4.61
N THR A 254 -6.22 21.85 -4.44
CA THR A 254 -5.15 22.50 -5.20
C THR A 254 -4.17 21.45 -5.72
N VAL A 255 -3.70 21.65 -6.96
CA VAL A 255 -2.65 20.80 -7.55
C VAL A 255 -1.39 20.91 -6.71
N SER A 256 -0.92 19.80 -6.14
CA SER A 256 0.32 19.73 -5.36
C SER A 256 1.53 19.36 -6.21
N ARG A 257 1.37 18.41 -7.11
CA ARG A 257 2.47 17.91 -7.99
C ARG A 257 1.94 17.45 -9.32
N LEU A 258 2.76 17.67 -10.35
CA LEU A 258 2.60 17.09 -11.67
C LEU A 258 3.44 15.81 -11.77
N GLY A 259 2.95 14.81 -12.49
CA GLY A 259 3.69 13.58 -12.73
C GLY A 259 4.97 13.85 -13.54
N ALA A 260 5.99 13.07 -13.28
CA ALA A 260 7.29 13.19 -13.95
C ALA A 260 7.32 12.56 -15.36
N ALA A 261 6.28 11.80 -15.72
CA ALA A 261 6.21 11.11 -17.01
C ALA A 261 4.83 11.25 -17.65
N VAL A 262 4.82 11.27 -18.97
CA VAL A 262 3.62 11.21 -19.81
C VAL A 262 3.53 9.80 -20.40
N ASP A 263 2.36 9.19 -20.33
CA ASP A 263 2.09 7.94 -21.02
C ASP A 263 2.05 8.22 -22.55
N PRO A 264 2.92 7.59 -23.35
CA PRO A 264 3.03 7.90 -24.78
C PRO A 264 1.83 7.38 -25.59
N VAL A 265 1.11 6.37 -25.09
CA VAL A 265 -0.03 5.76 -25.79
C VAL A 265 -1.30 6.58 -25.56
N SER A 266 -1.64 6.81 -24.30
CA SER A 266 -2.84 7.57 -23.91
C SER A 266 -2.64 9.09 -24.00
N LYS A 267 -1.39 9.57 -24.10
CA LYS A 267 -1.01 10.99 -24.03
C LYS A 267 -1.56 11.67 -22.78
N THR A 268 -1.58 10.93 -21.66
CA THR A 268 -2.03 11.42 -20.37
C THR A 268 -0.89 11.45 -19.37
N MET A 269 -1.07 12.20 -18.29
CA MET A 269 -0.18 12.25 -17.17
C MET A 269 -0.96 12.20 -15.85
N ARG A 270 -0.31 11.73 -14.80
CA ARG A 270 -0.87 11.78 -13.46
C ARG A 270 -0.58 13.13 -12.82
N VAL A 271 -1.57 13.65 -12.13
CA VAL A 271 -1.46 14.87 -11.34
C VAL A 271 -1.99 14.57 -9.95
N THR A 272 -1.27 14.99 -8.92
CA THR A 272 -1.70 14.86 -7.54
C THR A 272 -2.18 16.22 -7.05
N GLY A 273 -3.39 16.26 -6.50
CA GLY A 273 -3.95 17.43 -5.85
C GLY A 273 -4.24 17.15 -4.38
N GLY A 274 -3.90 18.09 -3.52
CA GLY A 274 -4.31 18.04 -2.11
C GLY A 274 -5.75 18.53 -1.97
N ILE A 275 -6.56 17.85 -1.17
CA ILE A 275 -7.93 18.26 -0.84
C ILE A 275 -8.07 18.48 0.65
N VAL A 276 -8.93 19.44 1.01
CA VAL A 276 -9.31 19.66 2.42
C VAL A 276 -10.44 18.68 2.73
N ALA A 277 -10.12 17.63 3.48
CA ALA A 277 -11.10 16.61 3.86
C ALA A 277 -12.21 17.24 4.73
N SER A 278 -13.43 17.25 4.23
CA SER A 278 -14.62 17.37 5.05
C SER A 278 -15.12 15.95 5.35
N GLY A 279 -15.35 15.61 6.58
CA GLY A 279 -15.56 14.31 7.23
C GLY A 279 -16.27 13.13 6.54
N THR A 280 -16.69 13.27 5.29
CA THR A 280 -17.38 12.23 4.49
C THR A 280 -16.55 11.67 3.33
N VAL A 281 -15.30 12.15 3.14
CA VAL A 281 -14.46 11.72 2.03
C VAL A 281 -13.56 10.59 2.50
N LEU A 282 -13.65 9.44 1.84
CA LEU A 282 -12.83 8.27 2.13
C LEU A 282 -11.86 7.98 0.97
N PRO A 283 -10.64 7.50 1.27
CA PRO A 283 -9.75 6.97 0.25
C PRO A 283 -10.43 5.86 -0.55
N GLY A 284 -10.23 5.85 -1.87
CA GLY A 284 -10.88 4.93 -2.79
C GLY A 284 -12.09 5.51 -3.52
N MET A 285 -12.64 6.64 -3.06
CA MET A 285 -13.73 7.31 -3.77
C MET A 285 -13.24 7.88 -5.10
N SER A 286 -14.12 7.77 -6.12
CA SER A 286 -13.90 8.30 -7.47
C SER A 286 -14.63 9.63 -7.68
N GLY A 287 -14.22 10.36 -8.70
CA GLY A 287 -14.89 11.61 -9.02
C GLY A 287 -14.26 12.35 -10.18
N THR A 288 -14.82 13.54 -10.40
CA THR A 288 -14.42 14.43 -11.49
C THR A 288 -13.92 15.76 -10.95
N ALA A 289 -12.69 16.09 -11.27
CA ALA A 289 -12.10 17.40 -11.00
C ALA A 289 -12.49 18.39 -12.11
N SER A 290 -12.97 19.55 -11.72
CA SER A 290 -13.28 20.68 -12.61
C SER A 290 -12.27 21.79 -12.38
N PHE A 291 -11.62 22.23 -13.45
CA PHE A 291 -10.65 23.33 -13.45
C PHE A 291 -11.21 24.52 -14.21
N ALA A 292 -11.06 25.71 -13.66
CA ALA A 292 -11.23 26.93 -14.45
C ALA A 292 -10.00 27.08 -15.36
N GLN A 293 -10.17 26.93 -16.67
CA GLN A 293 -9.07 27.17 -17.63
C GLN A 293 -8.80 28.69 -17.64
N ALA A 294 -7.52 29.05 -17.39
CA ALA A 294 -7.14 30.43 -17.61
C ALA A 294 -7.40 30.80 -19.12
N PRO A 295 -7.96 31.96 -19.41
CA PRO A 295 -8.14 32.36 -20.79
C PRO A 295 -6.78 32.34 -21.50
N ALA A 296 -6.74 31.72 -22.68
CA ALA A 296 -5.55 31.77 -23.53
C ALA A 296 -5.31 33.24 -23.86
N ILE A 297 -4.17 33.77 -23.41
CA ILE A 297 -3.68 35.10 -23.75
C ILE A 297 -3.14 35.04 -25.19
#